data_5b2206e1459c4c9ffa91b5c16fa109d2
#
_entry.id   5b2206e1459c4c9ffa91b5c16fa109d2
#
_cell.length_a   1.000
_cell.length_b   1.000
_cell.length_c   1.000
_cell.angle_alpha   90.00
_cell.angle_beta   90.00
_cell.angle_gamma   90.00
#
_symmetry.space_group_name_H-M   'P 1'
#
loop_
_entity.id
_entity.type
_entity.pdbx_description
1 polymer ?
#
loop_
_entity_poly.entity_id
_entity_poly.type
_entity_poly.pdbx_seq_one_letter_code
_entity_poly.pdbx_strand_id
1 'polypeptide(L)'
;MESIEQAVERCFYGSATLGERGQVVIPAEARKDCDIQPGDKLLVFRHPLHPRMLILAKVSEMQMLLAQLSEAVSQANEHITADTDER
;
A
#
# COMPACT_ATOMS: atom_id res chain seq x y z
N MET A 1 -19.40 -9.30 9.17
CA MET A 1 -18.13 -9.17 8.45
C MET A 1 -18.29 -8.20 7.30
N GLU A 2 -17.33 -7.32 7.13
CA GLU A 2 -17.39 -6.31 6.08
C GLU A 2 -17.11 -6.92 4.72
N SER A 3 -17.92 -6.55 3.71
CA SER A 3 -17.66 -6.98 2.34
C SER A 3 -16.53 -6.15 1.73
N ILE A 4 -15.99 -6.62 0.61
CA ILE A 4 -14.96 -5.86 -0.12
C ILE A 4 -15.55 -4.53 -0.58
N GLU A 5 -16.80 -4.53 -1.03
CA GLU A 5 -17.45 -3.28 -1.45
C GLU A 5 -17.53 -2.27 -0.30
N GLN A 6 -17.90 -2.74 0.88
CA GLN A 6 -17.96 -1.86 2.05
C GLN A 6 -16.58 -1.34 2.43
N ALA A 7 -15.57 -2.19 2.33
CA ALA A 7 -14.20 -1.78 2.63
C ALA A 7 -13.73 -0.70 1.64
N VAL A 8 -14.02 -0.87 0.36
CA VAL A 8 -13.66 0.12 -0.66
C VAL A 8 -14.37 1.44 -0.40
N GLU A 9 -15.66 1.40 -0.09
CA GLU A 9 -16.41 2.61 0.20
C GLU A 9 -15.82 3.34 1.40
N ARG A 10 -15.47 2.61 2.43
CA ARG A 10 -14.90 3.19 3.64
C ARG A 10 -13.56 3.87 3.37
N CYS A 11 -12.82 3.37 2.39
CA CYS A 11 -11.48 3.87 2.05
C CYS A 11 -11.48 4.86 0.89
N PHE A 12 -12.64 5.24 0.41
CA PHE A 12 -12.74 6.13 -0.75
C PHE A 12 -12.73 7.60 -0.32
N TYR A 13 -11.86 8.39 -0.94
CA TYR A 13 -11.68 9.79 -0.59
C TYR A 13 -12.05 10.76 -1.71
N GLY A 14 -12.67 10.27 -2.75
CA GLY A 14 -13.03 11.12 -3.88
C GLY A 14 -12.07 10.99 -5.04
N SER A 15 -12.13 11.92 -5.95
CA SER A 15 -11.28 11.90 -7.13
C SER A 15 -10.41 13.15 -7.18
N ALA A 16 -9.34 13.07 -7.95
CA ALA A 16 -8.45 14.19 -8.18
C ALA A 16 -8.11 14.24 -9.66
N THR A 17 -7.89 15.44 -10.16
CA THR A 17 -7.57 15.64 -11.57
C THR A 17 -6.07 15.85 -11.72
N LEU A 18 -5.48 15.12 -12.67
CA LEU A 18 -4.07 15.23 -12.95
C LEU A 18 -3.80 16.55 -13.69
N GLY A 19 -2.86 17.33 -13.19
CA GLY A 19 -2.42 18.55 -13.84
C GLY A 19 -1.50 18.27 -15.02
N GLU A 20 -1.22 19.32 -15.78
CA GLU A 20 -0.40 19.19 -17.00
C GLU A 20 1.01 18.69 -16.73
N ARG A 21 1.53 18.99 -15.54
CA ARG A 21 2.89 18.57 -15.18
C ARG A 21 2.92 17.27 -14.41
N GLY A 22 1.83 16.52 -14.44
CA GLY A 22 1.76 15.29 -13.71
C GLY A 22 1.49 15.48 -12.23
N GLN A 23 1.04 16.64 -11.82
CA GLN A 23 0.77 16.93 -10.42
C GLN A 23 -0.66 16.58 -10.07
N VAL A 24 -0.86 16.07 -8.87
CA VAL A 24 -2.18 15.74 -8.36
C VAL A 24 -2.21 16.12 -6.89
N VAL A 25 -3.36 16.60 -6.43
CA VAL A 25 -3.55 16.96 -5.03
C VAL A 25 -4.19 15.78 -4.33
N ILE A 26 -3.54 15.30 -3.29
CA ILE A 26 -4.11 14.25 -2.46
C ILE A 26 -5.22 14.87 -1.61
N PRO A 27 -6.43 14.30 -1.61
CA PRO A 27 -7.52 14.87 -0.83
C PRO A 27 -7.15 15.08 0.63
N ALA A 28 -7.66 16.16 1.20
CA ALA A 28 -7.31 16.55 2.57
C ALA A 28 -7.64 15.45 3.58
N GLU A 29 -8.79 14.80 3.41
CA GLU A 29 -9.19 13.74 4.33
C GLU A 29 -8.25 12.54 4.24
N ALA A 30 -7.78 12.23 3.03
CA ALA A 30 -6.81 11.14 2.86
C ALA A 30 -5.50 11.49 3.56
N ARG A 31 -5.05 12.74 3.42
CA ARG A 31 -3.83 13.18 4.08
C ARG A 31 -3.94 13.09 5.60
N LYS A 32 -5.11 13.47 6.11
CA LYS A 32 -5.38 13.42 7.54
C LYS A 32 -5.40 11.99 8.05
N ASP A 33 -6.16 11.14 7.40
CA ASP A 33 -6.33 9.76 7.83
C ASP A 33 -5.05 8.94 7.71
N CYS A 34 -4.24 9.25 6.71
CA CYS A 34 -2.97 8.55 6.49
C CYS A 34 -1.78 9.29 7.12
N ASP A 35 -2.06 10.38 7.84
CA ASP A 35 -1.02 11.16 8.51
C ASP A 35 0.09 11.59 7.56
N ILE A 36 -0.30 12.13 6.40
CA ILE A 36 0.64 12.63 5.41
C ILE A 36 0.83 14.13 5.63
N GLN A 37 2.06 14.52 5.95
CA GLN A 37 2.42 15.89 6.29
C GLN A 37 3.23 16.53 5.18
N PRO A 38 3.22 17.86 5.08
CA PRO A 38 4.12 18.55 4.14
C PRO A 38 5.56 18.15 4.38
N GLY A 39 6.27 17.85 3.31
CA GLY A 39 7.64 17.40 3.40
C GLY A 39 7.83 15.90 3.52
N ASP A 40 6.76 15.16 3.76
CA ASP A 40 6.86 13.71 3.79
C ASP A 40 7.26 13.17 2.43
N LYS A 41 8.08 12.13 2.44
CA LYS A 41 8.42 11.42 1.20
C LYS A 41 7.44 10.29 0.99
N LEU A 42 6.94 10.20 -0.21
CA LEU A 42 6.04 9.13 -0.60
C LEU A 42 6.73 8.28 -1.64
N LEU A 43 6.66 6.97 -1.44
CA LEU A 43 7.11 6.01 -2.43
C LEU A 43 5.98 5.81 -3.43
N VAL A 44 6.33 5.71 -4.69
CA VAL A 44 5.36 5.56 -5.77
C VAL A 44 5.62 4.24 -6.45
N PHE A 45 4.64 3.36 -6.41
CA PHE A 45 4.75 2.04 -7.03
C PHE A 45 3.64 1.84 -8.04
N ARG A 46 3.95 1.08 -9.07
CA ARG A 46 2.92 0.54 -9.92
C ARG A 46 2.44 -0.76 -9.27
N HIS A 47 1.13 -0.94 -9.22
CA HIS A 47 0.58 -2.17 -8.64
C HIS A 47 1.08 -3.38 -9.44
N PRO A 48 1.59 -4.41 -8.78
CA PRO A 48 2.19 -5.54 -9.50
C PRO A 48 1.20 -6.34 -10.34
N LEU A 49 -0.06 -6.39 -9.93
CA LEU A 49 -1.08 -7.15 -10.64
C LEU A 49 -1.95 -6.29 -11.56
N HIS A 50 -1.91 -4.98 -11.37
CA HIS A 50 -2.74 -4.05 -12.13
C HIS A 50 -1.84 -2.94 -12.66
N PRO A 51 -1.31 -3.11 -13.88
CA PRO A 51 -0.24 -2.23 -14.37
C PRO A 51 -0.66 -0.77 -14.60
N ARG A 52 -1.93 -0.46 -14.52
CA ARG A 52 -2.40 0.91 -14.65
C ARG A 52 -2.81 1.53 -13.32
N MET A 53 -2.42 0.91 -12.22
CA MET A 53 -2.72 1.42 -10.89
C MET A 53 -1.44 1.82 -10.17
N LEU A 54 -1.48 2.97 -9.53
CA LEU A 54 -0.36 3.47 -8.72
C LEU A 54 -0.70 3.37 -7.25
N ILE A 55 0.32 3.11 -6.48
CA ILE A 55 0.23 3.09 -5.02
C ILE A 55 1.19 4.14 -4.49
N LEU A 56 0.68 4.99 -3.62
CA LEU A 56 1.49 5.97 -2.89
C LEU A 56 1.56 5.54 -1.44
N ALA A 57 2.75 5.49 -0.89
CA ALA A 57 2.91 5.06 0.50
C ALA A 57 3.99 5.88 1.19
N LYS A 58 3.73 6.26 2.45
CA LYS A 58 4.76 6.89 3.26
C LYS A 58 5.92 5.92 3.45
N VAL A 59 7.13 6.44 3.44
CA VAL A 59 8.30 5.61 3.61
C VAL A 59 8.24 4.81 4.91
N SER A 60 7.87 5.46 6.00
CA SER A 60 7.80 4.79 7.31
C SER A 60 6.78 3.66 7.32
N GLU A 61 5.63 3.88 6.68
CA GLU A 61 4.59 2.85 6.64
C GLU A 61 5.01 1.68 5.77
N MET A 62 5.70 1.96 4.68
CA MET A 62 6.19 0.90 3.81
C MET A 62 7.24 0.05 4.53
N GLN A 63 8.11 0.69 5.32
CA GLN A 63 9.10 -0.05 6.10
C GLN A 63 8.43 -0.99 7.09
N MET A 64 7.38 -0.52 7.74
CA MET A 64 6.62 -1.34 8.68
C MET A 64 5.95 -2.51 7.97
N LEU A 65 5.34 -2.25 6.83
CA LEU A 65 4.69 -3.29 6.05
C LEU A 65 5.68 -4.35 5.59
N LEU A 66 6.86 -3.93 5.12
CA LEU A 66 7.89 -4.86 4.69
C LEU A 66 8.38 -5.71 5.85
N ALA A 67 8.51 -5.13 7.04
CA ALA A 67 8.91 -5.88 8.22
C ALA A 67 7.87 -6.95 8.54
N GLN A 68 6.59 -6.59 8.47
CA GLN A 68 5.51 -7.55 8.72
C GLN A 68 5.48 -8.66 7.69
N LEU A 69 5.70 -8.32 6.42
CA LEU A 69 5.75 -9.30 5.35
C LEU A 69 6.94 -10.23 5.52
N SER A 70 8.09 -9.68 5.90
CA SER A 70 9.29 -10.48 6.12
C SER A 70 9.08 -11.51 7.22
N GLU A 71 8.42 -11.09 8.31
CA GLU A 71 8.10 -12.01 9.39
C GLU A 71 7.15 -13.11 8.94
N ALA A 72 6.12 -12.73 8.18
CA ALA A 72 5.16 -13.69 7.66
C ALA A 72 5.85 -14.70 6.73
N VAL A 73 6.74 -14.21 5.88
CA VAL A 73 7.50 -15.09 4.98
C VAL A 73 8.40 -16.04 5.76
N SER A 74 9.05 -15.54 6.80
CA SER A 74 9.88 -16.39 7.65
C SER A 74 9.08 -17.51 8.28
N GLN A 75 7.90 -17.18 8.81
CA GLN A 75 7.03 -18.20 9.39
C GLN A 75 6.57 -19.21 8.35
N ALA A 76 6.21 -18.72 7.17
CA ALA A 76 5.81 -19.60 6.08
C ALA A 76 6.96 -20.52 5.65
N ASN A 77 8.17 -19.97 5.60
CA ASN A 77 9.35 -20.76 5.25
C ASN A 77 9.62 -21.87 6.25
N GLU A 78 9.40 -21.60 7.53
CA GLU A 78 9.59 -22.65 8.54
C GLU A 78 8.67 -23.83 8.29
N HIS A 79 7.43 -23.55 7.89
CA HIS A 79 6.50 -24.63 7.57
C HIS A 79 6.84 -25.29 6.25
N ILE A 80 7.18 -24.50 5.25
CA ILE A 80 7.46 -25.00 3.91
C ILE A 80 8.74 -25.79 3.86
N THR A 81 9.72 -25.42 4.68
CA THR A 81 11.00 -26.11 4.71
C THR A 81 10.82 -27.60 4.99
N ALA A 82 9.88 -27.93 5.87
CA ALA A 82 9.62 -29.34 6.18
C ALA A 82 9.08 -30.10 4.97
N ASP A 83 8.42 -29.39 4.05
CA ASP A 83 7.80 -30.01 2.89
C ASP A 83 8.70 -30.02 1.67
N THR A 84 9.65 -29.12 1.58
CA THR A 84 10.40 -28.91 0.35
C THR A 84 11.87 -29.21 0.48
N ASP A 85 12.30 -29.76 1.61
CA ASP A 85 13.72 -30.08 1.82
C ASP A 85 14.24 -31.10 0.85
N GLU A 86 13.41 -31.97 0.39
CA GLU A 86 13.81 -33.06 -0.47
C GLU A 86 14.19 -32.62 -1.87
N ARG A 87 13.99 -31.36 -2.21
CA ARG A 87 14.35 -30.87 -3.55
C ARG A 87 15.79 -30.47 -3.68
#